data_eeb8113f50083c1cf79f71997d4bf753
#
_entry.id   eeb8113f50083c1cf79f71997d4bf753
#
_cell.length_a   1.000
_cell.length_b   1.000
_cell.length_c   1.000
_cell.angle_alpha   90.00
_cell.angle_beta   90.00
_cell.angle_gamma   90.00
#
_symmetry.space_group_name_H-M   'P 1'
#
loop_
_entity.id
_entity.type
_entity.pdbx_description
1 polymer ?
#
loop_
_entity_poly.entity_id
_entity_poly.type
_entity_poly.pdbx_seq_one_letter_code
_entity_poly.pdbx_strand_id
1 'polypeptide(L)'
;MLMKPIINHLSPKHQQQLGEVLRFGIVGFSATLIQYGVYLVMLFVASPTLANTIGYAVSFVFNFIASTRYTFKVKTNARHGFGFAFCHVVNYGLQILMLHLFLTLGFSKTLAPVPMFCVCVPVNFLLVRFFLKR
;
A
#
# COMPACT_ATOMS: atom_id res chain seq x y z
N MET A 1 -14.93 -14.40 11.52
CA MET A 1 -16.11 -15.15 11.96
C MET A 1 -17.41 -14.43 11.72
N LEU A 2 -17.55 -13.17 12.15
CA LEU A 2 -18.76 -12.40 11.85
C LEU A 2 -18.94 -12.15 10.36
N MET A 3 -17.86 -12.19 9.60
CA MET A 3 -17.91 -11.93 8.15
C MET A 3 -18.43 -13.11 7.34
N LYS A 4 -18.31 -14.35 7.86
CA LYS A 4 -18.73 -15.54 7.10
C LYS A 4 -20.22 -15.52 6.75
N PRO A 5 -21.15 -15.24 7.69
CA PRO A 5 -22.57 -15.20 7.33
C PRO A 5 -22.88 -14.12 6.29
N ILE A 6 -22.18 -12.98 6.37
CA ILE A 6 -22.37 -11.90 5.41
C ILE A 6 -21.82 -12.31 4.04
N ILE A 7 -20.64 -12.91 4.01
CA ILE A 7 -19.99 -13.35 2.79
C ILE A 7 -20.82 -14.42 2.09
N ASN A 8 -21.42 -15.35 2.86
CA ASN A 8 -22.18 -16.45 2.29
C ASN A 8 -23.44 -16.00 1.55
N HIS A 9 -23.93 -14.79 1.83
CA HIS A 9 -25.08 -14.24 1.11
C HIS A 9 -24.71 -13.57 -0.19
N LEU A 10 -23.40 -13.41 -0.47
CA LEU A 10 -22.93 -12.77 -1.69
C LEU A 10 -22.69 -13.80 -2.78
N SER A 11 -22.72 -13.37 -4.06
CA SER A 11 -22.33 -14.22 -5.17
C SER A 11 -20.85 -14.62 -5.03
N PRO A 12 -20.42 -15.73 -5.67
CA PRO A 12 -19.01 -16.13 -5.61
C PRO A 12 -18.06 -15.02 -6.05
N LYS A 13 -18.44 -14.24 -7.06
CA LYS A 13 -17.63 -13.11 -7.53
C LYS A 13 -17.48 -12.05 -6.43
N HIS A 14 -18.57 -11.69 -5.76
CA HIS A 14 -18.52 -10.70 -4.69
C HIS A 14 -17.76 -11.23 -3.47
N GLN A 15 -17.88 -12.52 -3.17
CA GLN A 15 -17.10 -13.13 -2.10
C GLN A 15 -15.61 -13.03 -2.37
N GLN A 16 -15.20 -13.28 -3.61
CA GLN A 16 -13.81 -13.17 -4.00
C GLN A 16 -13.31 -11.73 -3.87
N GLN A 17 -14.10 -10.77 -4.34
CA GLN A 17 -13.74 -9.35 -4.25
C GLN A 17 -13.61 -8.90 -2.80
N LEU A 18 -14.55 -9.29 -1.94
CA LEU A 18 -14.48 -8.95 -0.53
C LEU A 18 -13.26 -9.57 0.14
N GLY A 19 -12.96 -10.84 -0.19
CA GLY A 19 -11.76 -11.49 0.31
C GLY A 19 -10.49 -10.77 -0.10
N GLU A 20 -10.43 -10.30 -1.36
CA GLU A 20 -9.28 -9.54 -1.83
C GLU A 20 -9.12 -8.23 -1.06
N VAL A 21 -10.24 -7.52 -0.81
CA VAL A 21 -10.20 -6.26 -0.06
C VAL A 21 -9.70 -6.51 1.36
N LEU A 22 -10.20 -7.56 2.01
CA LEU A 22 -9.79 -7.87 3.37
C LEU A 22 -8.31 -8.26 3.45
N ARG A 23 -7.86 -9.10 2.50
CA ARG A 23 -6.44 -9.50 2.45
C ARG A 23 -5.54 -8.32 2.14
N PHE A 24 -5.96 -7.46 1.21
CA PHE A 24 -5.18 -6.25 0.91
C PHE A 24 -5.12 -5.34 2.14
N GLY A 25 -6.22 -5.23 2.89
CA GLY A 25 -6.23 -4.42 4.11
C GLY A 25 -5.19 -4.90 5.12
N ILE A 26 -5.09 -6.22 5.29
CA ILE A 26 -4.09 -6.80 6.19
C ILE A 26 -2.68 -6.54 5.68
N VAL A 27 -2.43 -6.82 4.39
CA VAL A 27 -1.12 -6.62 3.78
C VAL A 27 -0.76 -5.14 3.75
N GLY A 28 -1.70 -4.29 3.36
CA GLY A 28 -1.48 -2.85 3.27
C GLY A 28 -1.18 -2.24 4.64
N PHE A 29 -1.90 -2.67 5.67
CA PHE A 29 -1.63 -2.21 7.02
C PHE A 29 -0.24 -2.64 7.47
N SER A 30 0.12 -3.90 7.21
CA SER A 30 1.44 -4.41 7.56
C SER A 30 2.55 -3.67 6.81
N ALA A 31 2.37 -3.46 5.50
CA ALA A 31 3.34 -2.74 4.69
C ALA A 31 3.49 -1.29 5.17
N THR A 32 2.38 -0.65 5.53
CA THR A 32 2.37 0.71 6.03
C THR A 32 3.11 0.81 7.36
N LEU A 33 2.92 -0.16 8.24
CA LEU A 33 3.66 -0.19 9.51
C LEU A 33 5.16 -0.36 9.28
N ILE A 34 5.54 -1.22 8.33
CA ILE A 34 6.95 -1.41 7.97
C ILE A 34 7.53 -0.09 7.44
N GLN A 35 6.82 0.54 6.50
CA GLN A 35 7.28 1.80 5.92
C GLN A 35 7.40 2.89 6.99
N TYR A 36 6.39 3.02 7.83
CA TYR A 36 6.38 4.05 8.85
C TYR A 36 7.48 3.81 9.90
N GLY A 37 7.66 2.55 10.30
CA GLY A 37 8.73 2.20 11.23
C GLY A 37 10.11 2.55 10.70
N VAL A 38 10.39 2.18 9.44
CA VAL A 38 11.65 2.52 8.79
C VAL A 38 11.78 4.04 8.66
N TYR A 39 10.69 4.72 8.30
CA TYR A 39 10.67 6.18 8.19
C TYR A 39 11.11 6.83 9.52
N LEU A 40 10.51 6.40 10.62
CA LEU A 40 10.82 6.99 11.93
C LEU A 40 12.28 6.78 12.31
N VAL A 41 12.81 5.58 12.06
CA VAL A 41 14.22 5.29 12.34
C VAL A 41 15.12 6.14 11.47
N MET A 42 14.82 6.25 10.20
CA MET A 42 15.65 7.00 9.25
C MET A 42 15.59 8.51 9.47
N LEU A 43 14.56 9.01 10.15
CA LEU A 43 14.49 10.45 10.47
C LEU A 43 15.66 10.90 11.35
N PHE A 44 16.28 9.98 12.08
CA PHE A 44 17.45 10.33 12.90
C PHE A 44 18.66 10.72 12.06
N VAL A 45 18.74 10.27 10.81
CA VAL A 45 19.92 10.46 9.97
C VAL A 45 19.60 10.99 8.57
N ALA A 46 18.31 11.21 8.25
CA ALA A 46 17.92 11.60 6.90
C ALA A 46 16.75 12.57 6.93
N SER A 47 16.53 13.25 5.80
CA SER A 47 15.37 14.13 5.62
C SER A 47 14.08 13.30 5.53
N PRO A 48 12.90 13.92 5.75
CA PRO A 48 11.65 13.18 5.61
C PRO A 48 11.46 12.53 4.24
N THR A 49 11.85 13.21 3.16
CA THR A 49 11.72 12.65 1.81
C THR A 49 12.60 11.41 1.64
N LEU A 50 13.86 11.48 2.08
CA LEU A 50 14.76 10.34 1.98
C LEU A 50 14.33 9.20 2.90
N ALA A 51 13.90 9.54 4.13
CA ALA A 51 13.42 8.53 5.08
C ALA A 51 12.21 7.78 4.53
N ASN A 52 11.27 8.51 3.90
CA ASN A 52 10.09 7.89 3.29
C ASN A 52 10.48 7.03 2.10
N THR A 53 11.46 7.47 1.31
CA THR A 53 11.93 6.71 0.14
C THR A 53 12.52 5.37 0.56
N ILE A 54 13.34 5.37 1.60
CA ILE A 54 13.96 4.13 2.10
C ILE A 54 12.89 3.20 2.67
N GLY A 55 11.95 3.75 3.46
CA GLY A 55 10.85 2.97 3.99
C GLY A 55 9.98 2.39 2.89
N TYR A 56 9.74 3.17 1.86
CA TYR A 56 8.95 2.72 0.72
C TYR A 56 9.64 1.57 -0.01
N ALA A 57 10.94 1.66 -0.23
CA ALA A 57 11.68 0.61 -0.91
C ALA A 57 11.59 -0.72 -0.14
N VAL A 58 11.70 -0.67 1.19
CA VAL A 58 11.60 -1.88 2.02
C VAL A 58 10.19 -2.46 1.93
N SER A 59 9.16 -1.63 2.10
CA SER A 59 7.79 -2.10 2.08
C SER A 59 7.33 -2.51 0.68
N PHE A 60 7.93 -1.96 -0.37
CA PHE A 60 7.62 -2.31 -1.75
C PHE A 60 7.83 -3.81 -1.99
N VAL A 61 9.00 -4.32 -1.60
CA VAL A 61 9.31 -5.74 -1.80
C VAL A 61 8.30 -6.61 -1.04
N PHE A 62 8.04 -6.26 0.21
CA PHE A 62 7.05 -6.98 1.00
C PHE A 62 5.68 -6.94 0.34
N ASN A 63 5.24 -5.75 -0.08
CA ASN A 63 3.91 -5.57 -0.64
C ASN A 63 3.75 -6.31 -1.97
N PHE A 64 4.79 -6.31 -2.81
CA PHE A 64 4.73 -7.04 -4.08
C PHE A 64 4.51 -8.53 -3.85
N ILE A 65 5.33 -9.13 -3.00
CA ILE A 65 5.25 -10.57 -2.73
C ILE A 65 3.89 -10.90 -2.11
N ALA A 66 3.47 -10.14 -1.12
CA ALA A 66 2.22 -10.39 -0.42
C ALA A 66 1.00 -10.15 -1.32
N SER A 67 1.04 -9.11 -2.16
CA SER A 67 -0.09 -8.80 -3.04
C SER A 67 -0.27 -9.87 -4.12
N THR A 68 0.81 -10.37 -4.69
CA THR A 68 0.70 -11.37 -5.74
C THR A 68 0.36 -12.74 -5.19
N ARG A 69 0.97 -13.14 -4.06
CA ARG A 69 0.81 -14.50 -3.55
C ARG A 69 -0.32 -14.66 -2.56
N TYR A 70 -0.63 -13.61 -1.79
CA TYR A 70 -1.62 -13.69 -0.73
C TYR A 70 -2.90 -12.93 -1.07
N THR A 71 -2.80 -11.65 -1.43
CA THR A 71 -3.98 -10.79 -1.60
C THR A 71 -4.78 -11.18 -2.84
N PHE A 72 -4.15 -11.18 -4.00
CA PHE A 72 -4.84 -11.41 -5.28
C PHE A 72 -4.64 -12.80 -5.82
N LYS A 73 -3.70 -13.57 -5.27
CA LYS A 73 -3.44 -14.97 -5.60
C LYS A 73 -3.23 -15.18 -7.11
N VAL A 74 -2.41 -14.32 -7.70
CA VAL A 74 -2.08 -14.39 -9.12
C VAL A 74 -0.64 -14.86 -9.29
N LYS A 75 -0.34 -15.51 -10.43
CA LYS A 75 1.01 -15.90 -10.73
C LYS A 75 1.85 -14.68 -11.05
N THR A 76 3.05 -14.62 -10.46
CA THR A 76 3.99 -13.56 -10.74
C THR A 76 4.63 -13.79 -12.12
N ASN A 77 4.54 -12.79 -12.98
CA ASN A 77 5.21 -12.82 -14.29
C ASN A 77 5.69 -11.40 -14.61
N ALA A 78 6.42 -11.28 -15.73
CA ALA A 78 7.02 -9.99 -16.11
C ALA A 78 5.96 -8.90 -16.31
N ARG A 79 4.82 -9.25 -16.90
CA ARG A 79 3.74 -8.30 -17.14
C ARG A 79 3.17 -7.77 -15.82
N HIS A 80 2.89 -8.68 -14.88
CA HIS A 80 2.36 -8.28 -13.59
C HIS A 80 3.37 -7.47 -12.78
N GLY A 81 4.64 -7.89 -12.82
CA GLY A 81 5.70 -7.16 -12.14
C GLY A 81 5.87 -5.75 -12.70
N PHE A 82 5.80 -5.60 -14.02
CA PHE A 82 5.92 -4.30 -14.66
C PHE A 82 4.73 -3.40 -14.30
N GLY A 83 3.52 -3.96 -14.34
CA GLY A 83 2.32 -3.20 -13.95
C GLY A 83 2.35 -2.78 -12.49
N PHE A 84 2.82 -3.68 -11.61
CA PHE A 84 2.96 -3.38 -10.19
C PHE A 84 3.97 -2.26 -9.97
N ALA A 85 5.12 -2.32 -10.67
CA ALA A 85 6.13 -1.28 -10.57
C ALA A 85 5.59 0.07 -11.03
N PHE A 86 4.82 0.10 -12.13
CA PHE A 86 4.18 1.32 -12.61
C PHE A 86 3.25 1.91 -11.55
N CYS A 87 2.42 1.07 -10.93
CA CYS A 87 1.54 1.51 -9.87
C CYS A 87 2.31 2.15 -8.73
N HIS A 88 3.45 1.57 -8.39
CA HIS A 88 4.25 2.08 -7.29
C HIS A 88 5.00 3.35 -7.64
N VAL A 89 5.37 3.54 -8.90
CA VAL A 89 5.92 4.84 -9.34
C VAL A 89 4.88 5.94 -9.14
N VAL A 90 3.63 5.68 -9.56
CA VAL A 90 2.54 6.63 -9.37
C VAL A 90 2.28 6.86 -7.88
N ASN A 91 2.21 5.78 -7.10
CA ASN A 91 1.95 5.87 -5.67
C ASN A 91 3.06 6.61 -4.93
N TYR A 92 4.32 6.35 -5.31
CA TYR A 92 5.46 7.03 -4.70
C TYR A 92 5.39 8.53 -4.97
N GLY A 93 5.11 8.93 -6.22
CA GLY A 93 4.94 10.34 -6.55
C GLY A 93 3.82 10.99 -5.75
N LEU A 94 2.70 10.29 -5.60
CA LEU A 94 1.58 10.79 -4.81
C LEU A 94 1.98 10.91 -3.32
N GLN A 95 2.73 9.95 -2.79
CA GLN A 95 3.20 10.02 -1.41
C GLN A 95 4.09 11.22 -1.18
N ILE A 96 5.05 11.48 -2.08
CA ILE A 96 5.95 12.62 -1.94
C ILE A 96 5.15 13.92 -1.98
N LEU A 97 4.21 14.02 -2.93
CA LEU A 97 3.37 15.20 -3.04
C LEU A 97 2.56 15.43 -1.76
N MET A 98 1.92 14.38 -1.26
CA MET A 98 1.10 14.49 -0.05
C MET A 98 1.95 14.75 1.19
N LEU A 99 3.13 14.14 1.28
CA LEU A 99 4.03 14.37 2.40
C LEU A 99 4.43 15.84 2.46
N HIS A 100 4.85 16.41 1.35
CA HIS A 100 5.22 17.84 1.31
C HIS A 100 4.01 18.73 1.63
N LEU A 101 2.84 18.39 1.11
CA LEU A 101 1.63 19.14 1.38
C LEU A 101 1.33 19.18 2.88
N PHE A 102 1.34 18.02 3.54
CA PHE A 102 1.00 17.97 4.96
C PHE A 102 2.07 18.59 5.84
N LEU A 103 3.34 18.49 5.45
CA LEU A 103 4.40 19.21 6.16
C LEU A 103 4.21 20.72 6.04
N THR A 104 3.82 21.20 4.85
CA THR A 104 3.56 22.64 4.64
C THR A 104 2.34 23.10 5.43
N LEU A 105 1.35 22.24 5.61
CA LEU A 105 0.15 22.58 6.38
C LEU A 105 0.41 22.62 7.89
N GLY A 106 1.61 22.24 8.35
CA GLY A 106 1.96 22.33 9.74
C GLY A 106 2.03 21.01 10.49
N PHE A 107 1.85 19.89 9.82
CA PHE A 107 2.01 18.58 10.47
C PHE A 107 3.49 18.35 10.80
N SER A 108 3.74 17.73 11.94
CA SER A 108 5.11 17.38 12.34
C SER A 108 5.66 16.29 11.41
N LYS A 109 6.99 16.16 11.35
CA LYS A 109 7.65 15.13 10.57
C LYS A 109 7.17 13.73 10.96
N THR A 110 6.87 13.53 12.23
CA THR A 110 6.39 12.25 12.74
C THR A 110 4.96 11.94 12.29
N LEU A 111 4.09 12.96 12.26
CA LEU A 111 2.67 12.77 11.99
C LEU A 111 2.27 12.94 10.52
N ALA A 112 3.07 13.64 9.72
CA ALA A 112 2.71 13.91 8.33
C ALA A 112 2.43 12.64 7.51
N PRO A 113 3.15 11.52 7.69
CA PRO A 113 2.82 10.30 6.93
C PRO A 113 1.44 9.72 7.22
N VAL A 114 0.85 9.98 8.38
CA VAL A 114 -0.44 9.38 8.74
C VAL A 114 -1.55 9.81 7.76
N PRO A 115 -1.83 11.11 7.56
CA PRO A 115 -2.82 11.49 6.55
C PRO A 115 -2.36 11.16 5.14
N MET A 116 -1.05 11.17 4.87
CA MET A 116 -0.52 10.75 3.59
C MET A 116 -0.97 9.32 3.27
N PHE A 117 -0.82 8.39 4.21
CA PHE A 117 -1.25 7.02 4.01
C PHE A 117 -2.76 6.91 3.83
N CYS A 118 -3.53 7.72 4.54
CA CYS A 118 -4.98 7.72 4.40
C CYS A 118 -5.44 8.06 2.98
N VAL A 119 -4.68 8.90 2.27
CA VAL A 119 -4.98 9.22 0.88
C VAL A 119 -4.41 8.17 -0.06
N CYS A 120 -3.16 7.75 0.16
CA CYS A 120 -2.43 6.94 -0.82
C CYS A 120 -2.80 5.47 -0.81
N VAL A 121 -3.15 4.89 0.35
CA VAL A 121 -3.43 3.45 0.43
C VAL A 121 -4.65 3.05 -0.40
N PRO A 122 -5.80 3.74 -0.32
CA PRO A 122 -6.94 3.39 -1.18
C PRO A 122 -6.62 3.53 -2.67
N VAL A 123 -5.89 4.59 -3.06
CA VAL A 123 -5.51 4.80 -4.45
C VAL A 123 -4.60 3.66 -4.92
N ASN A 124 -3.62 3.28 -4.10
CA ASN A 124 -2.72 2.19 -4.42
C ASN A 124 -3.46 0.86 -4.58
N PHE A 125 -4.43 0.59 -3.69
CA PHE A 125 -5.23 -0.63 -3.81
C PHE A 125 -5.93 -0.71 -5.16
N LEU A 126 -6.58 0.37 -5.58
CA LEU A 126 -7.31 0.38 -6.84
C LEU A 126 -6.37 0.19 -8.02
N LEU A 127 -5.20 0.85 -8.01
CA LEU A 127 -4.23 0.71 -9.08
C LEU A 127 -3.66 -0.70 -9.15
N VAL A 128 -3.23 -1.24 -8.02
CA VAL A 128 -2.62 -2.57 -7.97
C VAL A 128 -3.63 -3.63 -8.40
N ARG A 129 -4.85 -3.54 -7.90
CA ARG A 129 -5.91 -4.49 -8.27
C ARG A 129 -6.15 -4.45 -9.77
N PHE A 130 -6.23 -3.25 -10.35
CA PHE A 130 -6.47 -3.10 -11.79
C PHE A 130 -5.39 -3.81 -12.60
N PHE A 131 -4.11 -3.60 -12.26
CA PHE A 131 -3.02 -4.16 -13.05
C PHE A 131 -2.80 -5.65 -12.79
N LEU A 132 -2.99 -6.12 -11.56
CA LEU A 132 -2.77 -7.52 -11.25
C LEU A 132 -3.92 -8.42 -11.73
N LYS A 133 -5.14 -7.88 -11.80
CA LYS A 133 -6.30 -8.67 -12.25
C LYS A 133 -6.44 -8.68 -13.77
N ARG A 134 -5.63 -7.95 -14.47
CA ARG A 134 -5.57 -7.96 -15.93
C ARG A 134 -4.48 -8.93 -16.38
#